data_d25481a6b524072db3c2dd95ae31966b
#
_entry.id   d25481a6b524072db3c2dd95ae31966b
#
_cell.length_a   1.000
_cell.length_b   1.000
_cell.length_c   1.000
_cell.angle_alpha   90.00
_cell.angle_beta   90.00
_cell.angle_gamma   90.00
#
_symmetry.space_group_name_H-M   'P 1'
#
loop_
_entity.id
_entity.type
_entity.pdbx_description
1 polymer ?
#
loop_
_entity_poly.entity_id
_entity_poly.type
_entity_poly.pdbx_seq_one_letter_code
_entity_poly.pdbx_strand_id
1 'polypeptide(L)'
;MACVAPHGVLFRGNAEGVIRRFLIEKKNYIDAIIGLPANIFYGTSIPTCILVMKKCRKDDDNILFVDASKEFEKVKTQNKLRPEHIQKIIDTYRNRSEIEKYSYLATMQEISENDYNLNIPRYVDTFEEEEPIDIKAVMSEIKSLEAKRAELDIEIEG
;
A
#
# COMPACT_ATOMS: atom_id res chain seq x y z
N MET A 1 14.57 -16.04 1.83
CA MET A 1 13.51 -16.22 2.85
C MET A 1 12.45 -15.17 2.61
N ALA A 2 11.18 -15.52 2.76
CA ALA A 2 10.08 -14.55 2.76
C ALA A 2 9.32 -14.66 4.08
N CYS A 3 8.96 -13.52 4.66
CA CYS A 3 8.26 -13.42 5.94
C CYS A 3 7.03 -12.52 5.77
N VAL A 4 5.86 -12.99 6.15
CA VAL A 4 4.63 -12.17 6.20
C VAL A 4 4.57 -11.47 7.54
N ALA A 5 4.35 -10.17 7.54
CA ALA A 5 4.30 -9.35 8.73
C ALA A 5 3.25 -8.22 8.60
N PRO A 6 2.73 -7.69 9.71
CA PRO A 6 1.90 -6.49 9.66
C PRO A 6 2.73 -5.28 9.22
N HIS A 7 2.11 -4.31 8.52
CA HIS A 7 2.81 -3.11 8.05
C HIS A 7 3.55 -2.34 9.14
N GLY A 8 3.10 -2.43 10.39
CA GLY A 8 3.73 -1.76 11.52
C GLY A 8 5.23 -2.02 11.66
N VAL A 9 5.71 -3.21 11.33
CA VAL A 9 7.14 -3.54 11.41
C VAL A 9 8.01 -2.71 10.47
N LEU A 10 7.41 -2.10 9.44
CA LEU A 10 8.12 -1.29 8.45
C LEU A 10 8.50 0.10 8.98
N PHE A 11 7.74 0.64 9.96
CA PHE A 11 7.92 2.03 10.39
C PHE A 11 7.93 2.24 11.91
N ARG A 12 7.47 1.30 12.72
CA ARG A 12 7.55 1.45 14.17
C ARG A 12 8.97 1.60 14.65
N GLY A 13 9.15 2.41 15.70
CA GLY A 13 10.42 2.63 16.38
C GLY A 13 10.77 1.53 17.38
N ASN A 14 11.51 1.89 18.44
CA ASN A 14 11.94 0.99 19.52
C ASN A 14 12.65 -0.28 19.01
N ALA A 15 12.34 -1.45 19.55
CA ALA A 15 12.99 -2.71 19.20
C ALA A 15 12.85 -3.06 17.71
N GLU A 16 11.68 -2.84 17.12
CA GLU A 16 11.43 -3.10 15.68
C GLU A 16 12.33 -2.22 14.80
N GLY A 17 12.49 -0.94 15.16
CA GLY A 17 13.40 -0.02 14.47
C GLY A 17 14.87 -0.44 14.53
N VAL A 18 15.33 -0.90 15.71
CA VAL A 18 16.70 -1.41 15.89
C VAL A 18 16.94 -2.66 15.04
N ILE A 19 16.01 -3.61 15.06
CA ILE A 19 16.10 -4.84 14.27
C ILE A 19 16.12 -4.52 12.77
N ARG A 20 15.23 -3.65 12.32
CA ARG A 20 15.13 -3.24 10.93
C ARG A 20 16.43 -2.58 10.43
N ARG A 21 16.94 -1.61 11.20
CA ARG A 21 18.23 -0.97 10.90
C ARG A 21 19.37 -1.98 10.84
N PHE A 22 19.45 -2.90 11.81
CA PHE A 22 20.47 -3.95 11.80
C PHE A 22 20.39 -4.85 10.57
N LEU A 23 19.19 -5.26 10.16
CA LEU A 23 18.97 -6.10 8.98
C LEU A 23 19.36 -5.40 7.66
N ILE A 24 19.22 -4.08 7.60
CA ILE A 24 19.54 -3.29 6.41
C ILE A 24 21.01 -2.88 6.45
N GLU A 25 21.44 -2.14 7.48
CA GLU A 25 22.75 -1.50 7.54
C GLU A 25 23.89 -2.49 7.77
N LYS A 26 23.70 -3.43 8.71
CA LYS A 26 24.77 -4.37 9.11
C LYS A 26 24.76 -5.69 8.36
N LYS A 27 23.60 -6.13 7.91
CA LYS A 27 23.42 -7.44 7.26
C LYS A 27 23.11 -7.35 5.77
N ASN A 28 22.57 -6.23 5.32
CA ASN A 28 22.10 -6.05 3.95
C ASN A 28 21.22 -7.22 3.48
N TYR A 29 20.24 -7.63 4.30
CA TYR A 29 19.42 -8.80 3.99
C TYR A 29 18.09 -8.47 3.34
N ILE A 30 17.54 -7.25 3.52
CA ILE A 30 16.23 -6.87 2.97
C ILE A 30 16.37 -6.65 1.47
N ASP A 31 15.70 -7.48 0.67
CA ASP A 31 15.76 -7.44 -0.80
C ASP A 31 14.52 -6.78 -1.42
N ALA A 32 13.35 -7.08 -0.89
CA ALA A 32 12.10 -6.45 -1.32
C ALA A 32 11.07 -6.39 -0.22
N ILE A 33 10.15 -5.43 -0.35
CA ILE A 33 8.98 -5.24 0.49
C ILE A 33 7.76 -5.19 -0.42
N ILE A 34 6.81 -6.09 -0.18
CA ILE A 34 5.61 -6.22 -1.00
C ILE A 34 4.40 -6.00 -0.10
N GLY A 35 3.69 -4.89 -0.30
CA GLY A 35 2.44 -4.60 0.38
C GLY A 35 1.30 -5.44 -0.19
N LEU A 36 0.53 -6.07 0.68
CA LEU A 36 -0.60 -6.89 0.30
C LEU A 36 -1.92 -6.16 0.62
N PRO A 37 -3.02 -6.49 -0.08
CA PRO A 37 -4.33 -5.95 0.23
C PRO A 37 -4.76 -6.25 1.68
N ALA A 38 -5.57 -5.37 2.25
CA ALA A 38 -6.26 -5.65 3.51
C ALA A 38 -7.25 -6.83 3.35
N ASN A 39 -7.74 -7.39 4.46
CA ASN A 39 -8.74 -8.48 4.46
C ASN A 39 -8.36 -9.74 3.66
N ILE A 40 -7.08 -10.05 3.50
CA ILE A 40 -6.62 -11.31 2.85
C ILE A 40 -6.68 -12.48 3.84
N PHE A 41 -6.36 -12.24 5.10
CA PHE A 41 -6.30 -13.29 6.12
C PHE A 41 -7.60 -13.38 6.92
N TYR A 42 -7.93 -14.60 7.35
CA TYR A 42 -9.10 -14.84 8.19
C TYR A 42 -8.96 -14.14 9.55
N GLY A 43 -10.04 -13.50 9.99
CA GLY A 43 -10.11 -12.89 11.32
C GLY A 43 -9.37 -11.56 11.50
N THR A 44 -8.80 -11.00 10.44
CA THR A 44 -8.15 -9.68 10.50
C THR A 44 -8.37 -8.87 9.24
N SER A 45 -8.65 -7.58 9.42
CA SER A 45 -8.72 -6.60 8.33
C SER A 45 -7.40 -5.84 8.13
N ILE A 46 -6.39 -6.14 8.95
CA ILE A 46 -5.12 -5.39 8.95
C ILE A 46 -4.35 -5.69 7.66
N PRO A 47 -3.87 -4.67 6.92
CA PRO A 47 -3.01 -4.88 5.78
C PRO A 47 -1.67 -5.46 6.23
N THR A 48 -1.13 -6.36 5.43
CA THR A 48 0.13 -7.06 5.69
C THR A 48 1.13 -6.81 4.57
N CYS A 49 2.39 -7.12 4.83
CA CYS A 49 3.44 -7.08 3.84
C CYS A 49 4.26 -8.37 3.83
N ILE A 50 4.94 -8.63 2.74
CA ILE A 50 5.94 -9.67 2.61
C ILE A 50 7.31 -9.00 2.62
N LEU A 51 8.15 -9.39 3.59
CA LEU A 51 9.57 -9.03 3.64
C LEU A 51 10.36 -10.15 2.95
N VAL A 52 10.96 -9.84 1.82
CA VAL A 52 11.85 -10.76 1.11
C VAL A 52 13.28 -10.50 1.54
N MET A 53 13.95 -11.54 2.03
CA MET A 53 15.31 -11.45 2.53
C MET A 53 16.25 -12.39 1.76
N LYS A 54 17.43 -11.88 1.41
CA LYS A 54 18.53 -12.61 0.76
C LYS A 54 19.84 -12.35 1.50
N LYS A 55 20.68 -13.38 1.63
CA LYS A 55 22.02 -13.25 2.21
C LYS A 55 23.11 -12.92 1.18
N CYS A 56 22.78 -13.05 -0.11
CA CYS A 56 23.74 -12.88 -1.22
C CYS A 56 23.59 -11.52 -1.92
N ARG A 57 23.09 -10.50 -1.22
CA ARG A 57 22.99 -9.14 -1.74
C ARG A 57 24.37 -8.48 -1.76
N LYS A 58 24.59 -7.60 -2.76
CA LYS A 58 25.75 -6.73 -2.83
C LYS A 58 25.43 -5.42 -2.11
N ASP A 59 26.45 -4.67 -1.75
CA ASP A 59 26.31 -3.42 -0.98
C ASP A 59 25.58 -2.31 -1.76
N ASP A 60 25.62 -2.37 -3.09
CA ASP A 60 24.96 -1.45 -4.01
C ASP A 60 23.57 -1.91 -4.48
N ASP A 61 23.09 -3.07 -4.03
CA ASP A 61 21.77 -3.56 -4.40
C ASP A 61 20.66 -2.67 -3.82
N ASN A 62 19.74 -2.22 -4.67
CA ASN A 62 18.54 -1.48 -4.27
C ASN A 62 17.52 -2.37 -3.58
N ILE A 63 16.65 -1.79 -2.77
CA ILE A 63 15.50 -2.49 -2.19
C ILE A 63 14.28 -2.20 -3.06
N LEU A 64 13.60 -3.27 -3.51
CA LEU A 64 12.37 -3.15 -4.29
C LEU A 64 11.16 -2.99 -3.37
N PHE A 65 10.40 -1.93 -3.58
CA PHE A 65 9.09 -1.73 -2.98
C PHE A 65 8.01 -2.06 -4.01
N VAL A 66 7.00 -2.82 -3.62
CA VAL A 66 5.83 -3.13 -4.45
C VAL A 66 4.58 -2.85 -3.64
N ASP A 67 3.69 -2.02 -4.15
CA ASP A 67 2.37 -1.82 -3.57
C ASP A 67 1.32 -2.62 -4.34
N ALA A 68 1.01 -3.81 -3.84
CA ALA A 68 -0.06 -4.63 -4.37
C ALA A 68 -1.37 -4.50 -3.56
N SER A 69 -1.54 -3.41 -2.80
CA SER A 69 -2.73 -3.19 -1.96
C SER A 69 -4.03 -3.13 -2.73
N LYS A 70 -3.98 -2.76 -4.02
CA LYS A 70 -5.13 -2.69 -4.93
C LYS A 70 -5.31 -3.96 -5.80
N GLU A 71 -4.37 -4.91 -5.72
CA GLU A 71 -4.37 -6.14 -6.53
C GLU A 71 -5.19 -7.24 -5.85
N PHE A 72 -6.52 -7.14 -5.92
CA PHE A 72 -7.39 -8.17 -5.35
C PHE A 72 -8.75 -8.24 -6.04
N GLU A 73 -9.40 -9.37 -5.87
CA GLU A 73 -10.83 -9.52 -6.13
C GLU A 73 -11.58 -9.53 -4.82
N LYS A 74 -12.64 -8.72 -4.75
CA LYS A 74 -13.51 -8.66 -3.57
C LYS A 74 -14.48 -9.83 -3.57
N VAL A 75 -14.39 -10.70 -2.55
CA VAL A 75 -15.28 -11.86 -2.38
C VAL A 75 -16.03 -11.70 -1.06
N LYS A 76 -17.32 -11.41 -1.12
CA LYS A 76 -18.22 -11.25 0.06
C LYS A 76 -17.58 -10.58 1.28
N THR A 77 -16.87 -11.34 2.11
CA THR A 77 -16.27 -10.88 3.38
C THR A 77 -14.75 -10.75 3.33
N GLN A 78 -14.09 -11.14 2.24
CA GLN A 78 -12.62 -11.15 2.12
C GLN A 78 -12.16 -10.64 0.77
N ASN A 79 -10.90 -10.20 0.74
CA ASN A 79 -10.18 -9.93 -0.49
C ASN A 79 -9.36 -11.17 -0.87
N LYS A 80 -9.31 -11.50 -2.15
CA LYS A 80 -8.60 -12.67 -2.65
C LYS A 80 -7.61 -12.29 -3.74
N LEU A 81 -6.38 -12.74 -3.60
CA LEU A 81 -5.38 -12.68 -4.67
C LEU A 81 -5.72 -13.76 -5.72
N ARG A 82 -5.90 -13.34 -6.96
CA ARG A 82 -6.03 -14.24 -8.10
C ARG A 82 -4.66 -14.59 -8.66
N PRO A 83 -4.56 -15.66 -9.47
CA PRO A 83 -3.28 -16.06 -10.10
C PRO A 83 -2.62 -14.93 -10.89
N GLU A 84 -3.39 -14.09 -11.59
CA GLU A 84 -2.89 -12.91 -12.33
C GLU A 84 -2.25 -11.87 -11.41
N HIS A 85 -2.84 -11.59 -10.25
CA HIS A 85 -2.27 -10.66 -9.26
C HIS A 85 -0.95 -11.20 -8.71
N ILE A 86 -0.91 -12.49 -8.38
CA ILE A 86 0.30 -13.17 -7.90
C ILE A 86 1.39 -13.14 -8.97
N GLN A 87 1.02 -13.43 -10.23
CA GLN A 87 1.97 -13.44 -11.34
C GLN A 87 2.56 -12.03 -11.56
N LYS A 88 1.74 -10.97 -11.51
CA LYS A 88 2.20 -9.59 -11.62
C LYS A 88 3.22 -9.24 -10.53
N ILE A 89 2.95 -9.61 -9.28
CA ILE A 89 3.89 -9.42 -8.16
C ILE A 89 5.20 -10.15 -8.42
N ILE A 90 5.13 -11.43 -8.85
CA ILE A 90 6.31 -12.25 -9.10
C ILE A 90 7.14 -11.70 -10.26
N ASP A 91 6.51 -11.29 -11.35
CA ASP A 91 7.20 -10.74 -12.51
C ASP A 91 7.86 -9.41 -12.20
N THR A 92 7.17 -8.52 -11.47
CA THR A 92 7.75 -7.26 -10.99
C THR A 92 8.96 -7.52 -10.09
N TYR A 93 8.86 -8.47 -9.18
CA TYR A 93 9.97 -8.84 -8.30
C TYR A 93 11.17 -9.42 -9.08
N ARG A 94 10.93 -10.34 -10.04
CA ARG A 94 11.97 -10.99 -10.84
C ARG A 94 12.69 -10.02 -11.76
N ASN A 95 11.93 -9.17 -12.42
CA ASN A 95 12.46 -8.20 -13.39
C ASN A 95 13.00 -6.94 -12.70
N ARG A 96 12.73 -6.76 -11.39
CA ARG A 96 13.02 -5.54 -10.62
C ARG A 96 12.53 -4.28 -11.35
N SER A 97 11.30 -4.38 -11.86
CA SER A 97 10.70 -3.32 -12.67
C SER A 97 10.22 -2.17 -11.80
N GLU A 98 10.52 -0.95 -12.21
CA GLU A 98 9.85 0.25 -11.71
C GLU A 98 8.58 0.49 -12.52
N ILE A 99 7.45 0.53 -11.85
CA ILE A 99 6.14 0.74 -12.45
C ILE A 99 5.47 1.87 -11.67
N GLU A 100 5.07 2.91 -12.38
CA GLU A 100 4.40 4.06 -11.78
C GLU A 100 3.21 3.63 -10.91
N LYS A 101 3.12 4.20 -9.70
CA LYS A 101 2.07 3.92 -8.70
C LYS A 101 1.99 2.44 -8.24
N TYR A 102 2.99 1.63 -8.56
CA TYR A 102 2.99 0.21 -8.22
C TYR A 102 4.30 -0.29 -7.63
N SER A 103 5.45 0.07 -8.20
CA SER A 103 6.75 -0.41 -7.70
C SER A 103 7.88 0.61 -7.89
N TYR A 104 8.81 0.61 -6.95
CA TYR A 104 9.94 1.53 -6.89
C TYR A 104 11.19 0.83 -6.38
N LEU A 105 12.36 1.18 -6.94
CA LEU A 105 13.67 0.70 -6.52
C LEU A 105 14.39 1.76 -5.68
N ALA A 106 14.30 1.65 -4.37
CA ALA A 106 14.95 2.58 -3.45
C ALA A 106 16.44 2.25 -3.29
N THR A 107 17.27 3.27 -3.37
CA THR A 107 18.70 3.16 -3.08
C THR A 107 18.96 3.06 -1.58
N MET A 108 20.09 2.50 -1.18
CA MET A 108 20.48 2.44 0.23
C MET A 108 20.68 3.82 0.84
N GLN A 109 21.10 4.80 0.04
CA GLN A 109 21.21 6.19 0.47
C GLN A 109 19.85 6.78 0.84
N GLU A 110 18.88 6.64 -0.05
CA GLU A 110 17.50 7.10 0.17
C GLU A 110 16.85 6.47 1.41
N ILE A 111 17.08 5.16 1.64
CA ILE A 111 16.60 4.46 2.82
C ILE A 111 17.25 5.00 4.09
N SER A 112 18.55 5.31 4.05
CA SER A 112 19.26 5.92 5.17
C SER A 112 18.75 7.33 5.47
N GLU A 113 18.51 8.15 4.45
CA GLU A 113 17.92 9.49 4.57
C GLU A 113 16.52 9.47 5.16
N ASN A 114 15.77 8.42 4.89
CA ASN A 114 14.46 8.13 5.48
C ASN A 114 14.51 7.46 6.87
N ASP A 115 15.67 7.49 7.55
CA ASP A 115 15.90 6.87 8.87
C ASP A 115 15.50 5.38 8.91
N TYR A 116 15.79 4.64 7.84
CA TYR A 116 15.44 3.22 7.69
C TYR A 116 13.95 2.94 7.86
N ASN A 117 13.12 3.91 7.61
CA ASN A 117 11.67 3.77 7.56
C ASN A 117 11.29 3.16 6.21
N LEU A 118 10.68 1.99 6.23
CA LEU A 118 10.33 1.20 5.05
C LEU A 118 8.83 1.28 4.72
N ASN A 119 8.14 2.32 5.19
CA ASN A 119 6.72 2.51 4.88
C ASN A 119 6.52 2.69 3.36
N ILE A 120 5.78 1.79 2.74
CA ILE A 120 5.62 1.71 1.29
C ILE A 120 5.19 3.02 0.64
N PRO A 121 4.20 3.79 1.17
CA PRO A 121 3.79 5.07 0.60
C PRO A 121 4.88 6.16 0.56
N ARG A 122 6.02 5.97 1.21
CA ARG A 122 7.16 6.89 1.10
C ARG A 122 7.97 6.70 -0.18
N TYR A 123 7.87 5.52 -0.78
CA TYR A 123 8.63 5.11 -1.95
C TYR A 123 7.75 4.93 -3.18
N VAL A 124 6.57 4.39 -2.99
CA VAL A 124 5.58 4.21 -4.06
C VAL A 124 4.48 5.25 -3.87
N ASP A 125 4.46 6.27 -4.72
CA ASP A 125 3.40 7.28 -4.72
C ASP A 125 2.14 6.69 -5.36
N THR A 126 1.20 6.28 -4.52
CA THR A 126 -0.11 5.77 -4.94
C THR A 126 -1.18 6.84 -4.94
N PHE A 127 -0.79 8.12 -4.76
CA PHE A 127 -1.73 9.23 -4.78
C PHE A 127 -2.40 9.33 -6.15
N GLU A 128 -3.69 9.14 -6.19
CA GLU A 128 -4.53 9.51 -7.33
C GLU A 128 -4.98 10.94 -7.08
N GLU A 129 -4.67 11.85 -8.00
CA GLU A 129 -5.29 13.18 -7.99
C GLU A 129 -6.81 12.95 -8.05
N GLU A 130 -7.50 13.26 -6.97
CA GLU A 130 -8.96 13.29 -6.99
C GLU A 130 -9.38 14.34 -8.03
N GLU A 131 -10.28 13.95 -8.94
CA GLU A 131 -10.87 14.92 -9.87
C GLU A 131 -11.38 16.12 -9.07
N PRO A 132 -11.04 17.36 -9.45
CA PRO A 132 -11.45 18.53 -8.72
C PRO A 132 -12.98 18.54 -8.62
N ILE A 133 -13.49 18.37 -7.40
CA ILE A 133 -14.93 18.38 -7.15
C ILE A 133 -15.45 19.77 -7.53
N ASP A 134 -16.30 19.85 -8.52
CA ASP A 134 -17.00 21.09 -8.85
C ASP A 134 -18.00 21.42 -7.73
N ILE A 135 -17.52 22.22 -6.79
CA ILE A 135 -18.30 22.67 -5.62
C ILE A 135 -19.62 23.33 -6.06
N LYS A 136 -19.64 23.99 -7.22
CA LYS A 136 -20.87 24.63 -7.73
C LYS A 136 -21.89 23.60 -8.19
N ALA A 137 -21.45 22.54 -8.85
CA ALA A 137 -22.32 21.45 -9.29
C ALA A 137 -22.91 20.72 -8.07
N VAL A 138 -22.06 20.38 -7.09
CA VAL A 138 -22.50 19.72 -5.85
C VAL A 138 -23.46 20.61 -5.05
N MET A 139 -23.20 21.92 -4.90
CA MET A 139 -24.13 22.83 -4.24
C MET A 139 -25.46 22.98 -4.97
N SER A 140 -25.46 22.94 -6.29
CA SER A 140 -26.69 22.94 -7.09
C SER A 140 -27.52 21.68 -6.86
N GLU A 141 -26.86 20.52 -6.78
CA GLU A 141 -27.51 19.24 -6.51
C GLU A 141 -28.09 19.18 -5.10
N ILE A 142 -27.37 19.66 -4.08
CA ILE A 142 -27.85 19.79 -2.70
C ILE A 142 -29.12 20.65 -2.67
N LYS A 143 -29.13 21.84 -3.29
CA LYS A 143 -30.32 22.71 -3.33
C LYS A 143 -31.51 22.04 -4.02
N SER A 144 -31.25 21.29 -5.09
CA SER A 144 -32.30 20.52 -5.78
C SER A 144 -32.90 19.43 -4.89
N LEU A 145 -32.05 18.74 -4.12
CA LEU A 145 -32.50 17.69 -3.19
C LEU A 145 -33.24 18.28 -1.99
N GLU A 146 -32.83 19.42 -1.46
CA GLU A 146 -33.53 20.15 -0.39
C GLU A 146 -34.92 20.63 -0.86
N ALA A 147 -35.06 21.13 -2.08
CA ALA A 147 -36.35 21.49 -2.65
C ALA A 147 -37.30 20.30 -2.78
N LYS A 148 -36.79 19.17 -3.31
CA LYS A 148 -37.57 17.93 -3.42
C LYS A 148 -38.00 17.38 -2.05
N ARG A 149 -37.11 17.50 -1.04
CA ARG A 149 -37.44 17.13 0.33
C ARG A 149 -38.59 17.98 0.88
N ALA A 150 -38.54 19.30 0.69
CA ALA A 150 -39.57 20.20 1.15
C ALA A 150 -40.93 19.94 0.48
N GLU A 151 -40.95 19.56 -0.81
CA GLU A 151 -42.17 19.13 -1.50
C GLU A 151 -42.78 17.86 -0.91
N LEU A 152 -41.92 16.87 -0.63
CA LEU A 152 -42.36 15.58 -0.03
C LEU A 152 -42.81 15.77 1.43
N ASP A 153 -42.20 16.63 2.19
CA ASP A 153 -42.61 16.94 3.59
C ASP A 153 -44.02 17.55 3.60
N ILE A 154 -44.37 18.39 2.62
CA ILE A 154 -45.73 19.00 2.45
C ILE A 154 -46.75 17.91 2.05
N GLU A 155 -46.39 16.95 1.19
CA GLU A 155 -47.29 15.83 0.80
C GLU A 155 -47.58 14.88 1.96
N ILE A 156 -46.68 14.73 2.93
CA ILE A 156 -46.83 13.85 4.08
C ILE A 156 -47.67 14.49 5.19
N GLU A 157 -47.65 15.83 5.31
CA GLU A 157 -48.42 16.57 6.34
C GLU A 157 -49.85 16.93 5.90
N GLY A 158 -50.25 16.70 4.66
CA GLY A 158 -51.60 16.93 4.10
C GLY A 158 -52.42 15.65 4.02
#